data_60cec319b5a0e72231ee6af6b3bc3587
#
_entry.id   60cec319b5a0e72231ee6af6b3bc3587
#
_cell.length_a   1.000
_cell.length_b   1.000
_cell.length_c   1.000
_cell.angle_alpha   90.00
_cell.angle_beta   90.00
_cell.angle_gamma   90.00
#
_symmetry.space_group_name_H-M   'P 1'
#
loop_
_entity.id
_entity.type
_entity.pdbx_description
1 polymer ?
#
loop_
_entity_poly.entity_id
_entity_poly.type
_entity_poly.pdbx_seq_one_letter_code
_entity_poly.pdbx_strand_id
1 'polypeptide(L)'
;TQADEIKSTDLELNVLMSIDDVTARVASALRPGLTSDQASTARNAAIAAIEKESKDKTGLRSDVVTLYQGGAYHLYRYKRYDDVRLVFAPEQQMAFFGGDPDNFEYPRYDLDICLFRVYENGQPAKIDHFLKFNSNGPNDRELIFVSGSPGKTDRQLTLDEMTDMRDRYLPYVLNMFYR
;
A
#
# COMPACT_ATOMS: atom_id res chain seq x y z
N THR A 1 -0.25 9.55 -27.95
CA THR A 1 -0.66 8.23 -28.50
C THR A 1 0.06 7.12 -27.74
N GLN A 2 -0.31 5.85 -27.93
CA GLN A 2 0.40 4.71 -27.31
C GLN A 2 1.88 4.67 -27.69
N ALA A 3 2.27 5.24 -28.82
CA ALA A 3 3.65 5.36 -29.26
C ALA A 3 4.47 6.36 -28.43
N ASP A 4 3.82 7.27 -27.73
CA ASP A 4 4.46 8.32 -26.95
C ASP A 4 4.58 7.95 -25.45
N GLU A 5 4.06 6.77 -25.06
CA GLU A 5 4.10 6.32 -23.69
C GLU A 5 5.51 5.87 -23.29
N ILE A 6 5.99 6.38 -22.17
CA ILE A 6 7.35 6.12 -21.68
C ILE A 6 7.34 4.89 -20.78
N LYS A 7 8.05 3.84 -21.19
CA LYS A 7 8.20 2.63 -20.37
C LYS A 7 9.06 2.92 -19.14
N SER A 8 8.52 2.57 -17.98
CA SER A 8 9.24 2.63 -16.71
C SER A 8 9.99 1.31 -16.49
N THR A 9 11.31 1.38 -16.30
CA THR A 9 12.17 0.18 -16.23
C THR A 9 12.02 -0.59 -14.93
N ASP A 10 11.75 0.09 -13.82
CA ASP A 10 11.76 -0.49 -12.47
C ASP A 10 10.41 -0.38 -11.76
N LEU A 11 9.35 -0.01 -12.49
CA LEU A 11 8.01 0.10 -11.92
C LEU A 11 7.22 -1.18 -12.18
N GLU A 12 6.72 -1.77 -11.11
CA GLU A 12 5.72 -2.83 -11.18
C GLU A 12 4.40 -2.38 -10.56
N LEU A 13 3.30 -2.84 -11.11
CA LEU A 13 1.97 -2.68 -10.53
C LEU A 13 1.38 -4.05 -10.19
N ASN A 14 0.81 -4.14 -9.00
CA ASN A 14 0.25 -5.37 -8.48
C ASN A 14 -1.26 -5.23 -8.27
N VAL A 15 -2.04 -6.07 -8.94
CA VAL A 15 -3.50 -6.10 -8.78
C VAL A 15 -3.88 -7.22 -7.84
N LEU A 16 -4.55 -6.91 -6.73
CA LEU A 16 -5.02 -7.89 -5.76
C LEU A 16 -6.09 -8.79 -6.39
N MET A 17 -5.85 -10.11 -6.37
CA MET A 17 -6.73 -11.11 -6.94
C MET A 17 -7.55 -11.86 -5.89
N SER A 18 -6.93 -12.19 -4.74
CA SER A 18 -7.60 -12.89 -3.65
C SER A 18 -6.92 -12.65 -2.31
N ILE A 19 -7.70 -12.81 -1.25
CA ILE A 19 -7.24 -12.78 0.14
C ILE A 19 -7.78 -14.05 0.82
N ASP A 20 -6.89 -14.85 1.38
CA ASP A 20 -7.27 -16.06 2.14
C ASP A 20 -6.75 -15.96 3.58
N ASP A 21 -7.57 -16.31 4.56
CA ASP A 21 -7.14 -16.44 5.94
C ASP A 21 -6.27 -17.70 6.11
N VAL A 22 -5.02 -17.50 6.52
CA VAL A 22 -4.04 -18.58 6.78
C VAL A 22 -3.59 -18.62 8.24
N THR A 23 -4.31 -17.92 9.13
CA THR A 23 -3.99 -17.78 10.55
C THR A 23 -3.79 -19.15 11.22
N ALA A 24 -4.72 -20.08 10.99
CA ALA A 24 -4.63 -21.42 11.57
C ALA A 24 -3.40 -22.19 11.07
N ARG A 25 -3.00 -22.02 9.80
CA ARG A 25 -1.80 -22.64 9.24
C ARG A 25 -0.53 -22.13 9.89
N VAL A 26 -0.43 -20.80 10.08
CA VAL A 26 0.72 -20.18 10.77
C VAL A 26 0.74 -20.59 12.24
N ALA A 27 -0.42 -20.57 12.92
CA ALA A 27 -0.53 -20.96 14.33
C ALA A 27 -0.12 -22.42 14.57
N SER A 28 -0.43 -23.34 13.65
CA SER A 28 -0.06 -24.75 13.78
C SER A 28 1.45 -25.02 13.78
N ALA A 29 2.26 -24.08 13.30
CA ALA A 29 3.71 -24.17 13.36
C ALA A 29 4.28 -23.79 14.74
N LEU A 30 3.48 -23.13 15.58
CA LEU A 30 3.88 -22.66 16.91
C LEU A 30 3.53 -23.75 17.95
N ARG A 31 4.52 -24.53 18.34
CA ARG A 31 4.35 -25.58 19.36
C ARG A 31 4.50 -24.98 20.77
N PRO A 32 3.80 -25.54 21.79
CA PRO A 32 4.02 -25.15 23.17
C PRO A 32 5.47 -25.39 23.60
N GLY A 33 6.02 -24.48 24.40
CA GLY A 33 7.38 -24.59 24.96
C GLY A 33 8.50 -24.00 24.10
N LEU A 34 8.20 -23.37 22.96
CA LEU A 34 9.19 -22.65 22.18
C LEU A 34 9.61 -21.34 22.90
N THR A 35 10.90 -21.01 22.84
CA THR A 35 11.36 -19.67 23.18
C THR A 35 10.86 -18.63 22.16
N SER A 36 10.92 -17.34 22.51
CA SER A 36 10.52 -16.24 21.60
C SER A 36 11.19 -16.32 20.23
N ASP A 37 12.50 -16.59 20.21
CA ASP A 37 13.29 -16.67 18.98
C ASP A 37 12.92 -17.91 18.14
N GLN A 38 12.71 -19.04 18.81
CA GLN A 38 12.26 -20.28 18.14
C GLN A 38 10.85 -20.11 17.56
N ALA A 39 9.94 -19.46 18.30
CA ALA A 39 8.60 -19.17 17.83
C ALA A 39 8.62 -18.21 16.62
N SER A 40 9.47 -17.19 16.63
CA SER A 40 9.68 -16.27 15.51
C SER A 40 10.20 -17.00 14.29
N THR A 41 11.23 -17.85 14.45
CA THR A 41 11.81 -18.65 13.36
C THR A 41 10.78 -19.62 12.76
N ALA A 42 10.02 -20.33 13.60
CA ALA A 42 8.98 -21.26 13.16
C ALA A 42 7.85 -20.53 12.40
N ARG A 43 7.45 -19.36 12.87
CA ARG A 43 6.46 -18.51 12.20
C ARG A 43 6.92 -18.08 10.81
N ASN A 44 8.13 -17.53 10.72
CA ASN A 44 8.70 -17.07 9.45
C ASN A 44 8.86 -18.21 8.44
N ALA A 45 9.26 -19.39 8.92
CA ALA A 45 9.35 -20.59 8.06
C ALA A 45 7.98 -21.03 7.54
N ALA A 46 6.94 -21.00 8.39
CA ALA A 46 5.58 -21.32 7.99
C ALA A 46 5.04 -20.31 6.96
N ILE A 47 5.27 -19.02 7.17
CA ILE A 47 4.90 -17.95 6.23
C ILE A 47 5.57 -18.19 4.87
N ALA A 48 6.89 -18.35 4.85
CA ALA A 48 7.63 -18.59 3.61
C ALA A 48 7.16 -19.85 2.86
N ALA A 49 6.81 -20.91 3.59
CA ALA A 49 6.27 -22.13 2.99
C ALA A 49 4.89 -21.89 2.35
N ILE A 50 4.01 -21.12 3.00
CA ILE A 50 2.68 -20.77 2.49
C ILE A 50 2.80 -19.92 1.23
N GLU A 51 3.65 -18.91 1.23
CA GLU A 51 3.89 -18.03 0.09
C GLU A 51 4.45 -18.81 -1.10
N LYS A 52 5.45 -19.65 -0.85
CA LYS A 52 6.05 -20.49 -1.90
C LYS A 52 5.03 -21.45 -2.49
N GLU A 53 4.29 -22.19 -1.65
CA GLU A 53 3.25 -23.12 -2.10
C GLU A 53 2.20 -22.40 -2.97
N SER A 54 1.75 -21.22 -2.54
CA SER A 54 0.79 -20.42 -3.28
C SER A 54 1.33 -19.98 -4.63
N LYS A 55 2.55 -19.46 -4.67
CA LYS A 55 3.23 -19.05 -5.90
C LYS A 55 3.42 -20.20 -6.87
N ASP A 56 3.88 -21.36 -6.37
CA ASP A 56 4.11 -22.55 -7.19
C ASP A 56 2.80 -23.08 -7.81
N LYS A 57 1.68 -22.98 -7.07
CA LYS A 57 0.35 -23.44 -7.53
C LYS A 57 -0.34 -22.45 -8.48
N THR A 58 -0.20 -21.17 -8.24
CA THR A 58 -1.01 -20.15 -8.94
C THR A 58 -0.22 -19.33 -9.96
N GLY A 59 1.11 -19.29 -9.86
CA GLY A 59 1.97 -18.37 -10.62
C GLY A 59 1.83 -16.90 -10.18
N LEU A 60 0.97 -16.61 -9.19
CA LEU A 60 0.75 -15.26 -8.69
C LEU A 60 1.80 -14.88 -7.63
N ARG A 61 2.13 -13.60 -7.54
CA ARG A 61 2.84 -13.07 -6.37
C ARG A 61 1.98 -13.32 -5.14
N SER A 62 2.58 -13.89 -4.11
CA SER A 62 1.88 -14.35 -2.92
C SER A 62 2.62 -13.86 -1.68
N ASP A 63 1.98 -13.01 -0.91
CA ASP A 63 2.56 -12.38 0.28
C ASP A 63 1.63 -12.62 1.49
N VAL A 64 2.17 -13.09 2.61
CA VAL A 64 1.40 -13.23 3.85
C VAL A 64 1.48 -11.93 4.65
N VAL A 65 0.37 -11.27 4.79
CA VAL A 65 0.24 -10.03 5.56
C VAL A 65 -0.13 -10.35 7.00
N THR A 66 0.68 -9.84 7.94
CA THR A 66 0.42 -9.93 9.37
C THR A 66 -0.52 -8.80 9.79
N LEU A 67 -1.65 -9.14 10.38
CA LEU A 67 -2.65 -8.21 10.87
C LEU A 67 -2.73 -8.24 12.38
N TYR A 68 -3.19 -7.14 12.98
CA TYR A 68 -3.45 -7.03 14.42
C TYR A 68 -2.27 -7.49 15.28
N GLN A 69 -1.05 -7.05 14.92
CA GLN A 69 0.20 -7.39 15.62
C GLN A 69 0.44 -8.91 15.78
N GLY A 70 0.00 -9.70 14.79
CA GLY A 70 0.14 -11.16 14.80
C GLY A 70 -1.12 -11.90 15.26
N GLY A 71 -2.24 -11.20 15.45
CA GLY A 71 -3.53 -11.82 15.77
C GLY A 71 -4.18 -12.52 14.55
N ALA A 72 -3.82 -12.13 13.33
CA ALA A 72 -4.27 -12.79 12.11
C ALA A 72 -3.19 -12.75 11.01
N TYR A 73 -3.24 -13.71 10.11
CA TYR A 73 -2.36 -13.84 8.95
C TYR A 73 -3.20 -14.10 7.71
N HIS A 74 -3.10 -13.21 6.72
CA HIS A 74 -3.84 -13.35 5.48
C HIS A 74 -2.89 -13.47 4.30
N LEU A 75 -3.13 -14.44 3.42
CA LEU A 75 -2.39 -14.64 2.18
C LEU A 75 -3.03 -13.79 1.09
N TYR A 76 -2.29 -12.78 0.64
CA TYR A 76 -2.67 -11.90 -0.47
C TYR A 76 -2.03 -12.41 -1.75
N ARG A 77 -2.81 -12.59 -2.81
CA ARG A 77 -2.31 -12.97 -4.13
C ARG A 77 -2.50 -11.83 -5.11
N TYR A 78 -1.43 -11.52 -5.84
CA TYR A 78 -1.43 -10.41 -6.78
C TYR A 78 -1.05 -10.88 -8.18
N LYS A 79 -1.74 -10.36 -9.18
CA LYS A 79 -1.28 -10.36 -10.56
C LYS A 79 -0.30 -9.20 -10.72
N ARG A 80 0.94 -9.52 -11.07
CA ARG A 80 2.02 -8.54 -11.28
C ARG A 80 2.10 -8.12 -12.74
N TYR A 81 2.28 -6.83 -12.97
CA TYR A 81 2.54 -6.23 -14.27
C TYR A 81 3.89 -5.55 -14.24
N ASP A 82 4.81 -5.94 -15.13
CA ASP A 82 6.18 -5.43 -15.24
C ASP A 82 6.35 -4.48 -16.45
N ASP A 83 5.43 -4.49 -17.40
CA ASP A 83 5.40 -3.50 -18.49
C ASP A 83 4.41 -2.39 -18.12
N VAL A 84 4.94 -1.39 -17.43
CA VAL A 84 4.20 -0.23 -16.96
C VAL A 84 4.71 1.00 -17.70
N ARG A 85 3.81 1.78 -18.28
CA ARG A 85 4.16 2.95 -19.08
C ARG A 85 3.48 4.20 -18.56
N LEU A 86 4.25 5.29 -18.51
CA LEU A 86 3.74 6.60 -18.18
C LEU A 86 2.90 7.13 -19.34
N VAL A 87 1.65 7.46 -19.04
CA VAL A 87 0.68 8.06 -19.99
C VAL A 87 0.60 9.56 -19.82
N PHE A 88 0.58 10.01 -18.56
CA PHE A 88 0.48 11.42 -18.22
C PHE A 88 1.14 11.69 -16.87
N ALA A 89 1.88 12.77 -16.80
CA ALA A 89 2.30 13.46 -15.59
C ALA A 89 2.35 14.96 -15.88
N PRO A 90 1.89 15.82 -14.97
CA PRO A 90 2.03 17.26 -15.12
C PRO A 90 3.49 17.70 -14.93
N GLU A 91 3.80 18.91 -15.33
CA GLU A 91 5.09 19.55 -15.01
C GLU A 91 5.23 19.72 -13.50
N GLN A 92 6.46 19.65 -13.00
CA GLN A 92 6.74 19.72 -11.56
C GLN A 92 6.15 20.97 -10.89
N GLN A 93 6.21 22.12 -11.56
CA GLN A 93 5.67 23.38 -11.02
C GLN A 93 4.13 23.37 -10.92
N MET A 94 3.45 22.56 -11.72
CA MET A 94 2.00 22.37 -11.64
C MET A 94 1.64 21.32 -10.60
N ALA A 95 2.46 20.27 -10.47
CA ALA A 95 2.24 19.19 -9.52
C ALA A 95 2.57 19.59 -8.08
N PHE A 96 3.41 20.59 -7.88
CA PHE A 96 3.91 21.05 -6.58
C PHE A 96 3.86 22.57 -6.45
N PHE A 97 2.74 23.16 -6.87
CA PHE A 97 2.50 24.59 -6.78
C PHE A 97 2.36 25.02 -5.32
N GLY A 98 3.12 26.05 -4.91
CA GLY A 98 3.13 26.54 -3.52
C GLY A 98 4.04 25.77 -2.57
N GLY A 99 4.60 24.62 -2.96
CA GLY A 99 5.57 23.85 -2.19
C GLY A 99 4.98 23.14 -0.95
N ASP A 100 5.85 22.80 0.00
CA ASP A 100 5.46 22.09 1.23
C ASP A 100 4.40 22.80 2.08
N PRO A 101 4.43 24.14 2.26
CA PRO A 101 3.39 24.83 3.02
C PRO A 101 1.99 24.62 2.45
N ASP A 102 1.85 24.69 1.12
CA ASP A 102 0.55 24.55 0.44
C ASP A 102 -0.01 23.10 0.53
N ASN A 103 0.86 22.12 0.72
CA ASN A 103 0.45 20.72 0.89
C ASN A 103 -0.40 20.46 2.15
N PHE A 104 -0.39 21.38 3.11
CA PHE A 104 -1.13 21.29 4.36
C PHE A 104 -2.30 22.29 4.47
N GLU A 105 -2.58 22.99 3.40
CA GLU A 105 -3.63 24.00 3.34
C GLU A 105 -4.84 23.55 2.53
N TYR A 106 -5.97 24.22 2.76
CA TYR A 106 -7.18 24.06 1.96
C TYR A 106 -7.77 25.46 1.68
N PRO A 107 -8.14 25.77 0.43
CA PRO A 107 -8.04 24.92 -0.77
C PRO A 107 -6.61 24.78 -1.32
N ARG A 108 -6.32 23.62 -1.89
CA ARG A 108 -5.05 23.30 -2.54
C ARG A 108 -5.22 23.27 -4.05
N TYR A 109 -4.30 23.89 -4.78
CA TYR A 109 -4.39 24.10 -6.23
C TYR A 109 -3.39 23.27 -7.05
N ASP A 110 -2.84 22.22 -6.46
CA ASP A 110 -1.90 21.35 -7.12
C ASP A 110 -2.60 20.34 -8.05
N LEU A 111 -1.95 19.97 -9.14
CA LEU A 111 -2.34 18.87 -10.00
C LEU A 111 -1.28 17.76 -9.88
N ASP A 112 -1.24 17.08 -8.74
CA ASP A 112 -0.25 16.05 -8.41
C ASP A 112 -0.74 14.63 -8.76
N ILE A 113 -1.29 14.46 -9.95
CA ILE A 113 -1.75 13.19 -10.47
C ILE A 113 -0.80 12.64 -11.54
N CYS A 114 -0.66 11.32 -11.57
CA CYS A 114 0.12 10.61 -12.57
C CYS A 114 -0.69 9.40 -13.07
N LEU A 115 -0.73 9.21 -14.39
CA LEU A 115 -1.45 8.11 -15.01
C LEU A 115 -0.47 7.14 -15.67
N PHE A 116 -0.57 5.88 -15.31
CA PHE A 116 0.16 4.77 -15.91
C PHE A 116 -0.78 3.82 -16.64
N ARG A 117 -0.23 3.14 -17.64
CA ARG A 117 -0.91 2.04 -18.32
C ARG A 117 -0.07 0.77 -18.21
N VAL A 118 -0.73 -0.33 -17.91
CA VAL A 118 -0.11 -1.66 -17.85
C VAL A 118 -0.28 -2.39 -19.18
N TYR A 119 0.72 -3.16 -19.53
CA TYR A 119 0.78 -3.92 -20.77
C TYR A 119 0.96 -5.41 -20.51
N GLU A 120 0.33 -6.23 -21.34
CA GLU A 120 0.55 -7.68 -21.42
C GLU A 120 0.82 -8.06 -22.87
N ASN A 121 1.87 -8.83 -23.12
CA ASN A 121 2.25 -9.28 -24.47
C ASN A 121 2.34 -8.13 -25.49
N GLY A 122 2.83 -6.97 -25.06
CA GLY A 122 3.01 -5.80 -25.92
C GLY A 122 1.72 -5.03 -26.25
N GLN A 123 0.58 -5.40 -25.66
CA GLN A 123 -0.70 -4.70 -25.83
C GLN A 123 -1.18 -4.16 -24.46
N PRO A 124 -1.97 -3.07 -24.43
CA PRO A 124 -2.62 -2.63 -23.20
C PRO A 124 -3.37 -3.77 -22.55
N ALA A 125 -3.16 -3.98 -21.24
CA ALA A 125 -3.82 -5.02 -20.50
C ALA A 125 -5.33 -4.79 -20.49
N LYS A 126 -6.10 -5.86 -20.72
CA LYS A 126 -7.55 -5.83 -20.67
C LYS A 126 -8.01 -6.09 -19.25
N ILE A 127 -8.66 -5.13 -18.63
CA ILE A 127 -9.16 -5.17 -17.27
C ILE A 127 -10.69 -5.23 -17.29
N ASP A 128 -11.27 -6.28 -16.69
CA ASP A 128 -12.73 -6.47 -16.64
C ASP A 128 -13.39 -5.61 -15.56
N HIS A 129 -12.67 -5.31 -14.47
CA HIS A 129 -13.18 -4.55 -13.34
C HIS A 129 -12.40 -3.25 -13.19
N PHE A 130 -13.05 -2.12 -13.32
CA PHE A 130 -12.45 -0.80 -13.17
C PHE A 130 -13.46 0.21 -12.62
N LEU A 131 -12.96 1.25 -11.98
CA LEU A 131 -13.78 2.36 -11.51
C LEU A 131 -14.19 3.24 -12.70
N LYS A 132 -15.47 3.55 -12.80
CA LYS A 132 -15.97 4.46 -13.84
C LYS A 132 -15.67 5.90 -13.44
N PHE A 133 -15.06 6.63 -14.36
CA PHE A 133 -14.80 8.06 -14.14
C PHE A 133 -16.13 8.85 -14.17
N ASN A 134 -16.36 9.65 -13.12
CA ASN A 134 -17.49 10.57 -13.05
C ASN A 134 -16.98 12.02 -13.25
N SER A 135 -17.29 12.61 -14.40
CA SER A 135 -16.87 13.97 -14.73
C SER A 135 -17.56 15.07 -13.91
N ASN A 136 -18.68 14.74 -13.24
CA ASN A 136 -19.40 15.71 -12.44
C ASN A 136 -18.89 15.82 -10.98
N GLY A 137 -17.98 14.90 -10.58
CA GLY A 137 -17.52 14.81 -9.19
C GLY A 137 -18.61 14.34 -8.22
N PRO A 138 -18.32 14.35 -6.91
CA PRO A 138 -19.29 14.04 -5.86
C PRO A 138 -20.24 15.22 -5.59
N ASN A 139 -21.45 14.91 -5.16
CA ASN A 139 -22.39 15.92 -4.66
C ASN A 139 -22.06 16.30 -3.21
N ASP A 140 -22.60 17.46 -2.76
CA ASP A 140 -22.50 17.85 -1.35
C ASP A 140 -23.13 16.76 -0.45
N ARG A 141 -22.42 16.39 0.62
CA ARG A 141 -22.79 15.32 1.57
C ARG A 141 -22.92 13.90 0.99
N GLU A 142 -22.46 13.67 -0.20
CA GLU A 142 -22.35 12.32 -0.75
C GLU A 142 -21.26 11.52 -0.01
N LEU A 143 -21.53 10.25 0.30
CA LEU A 143 -20.52 9.36 0.87
C LEU A 143 -19.48 9.03 -0.17
N ILE A 144 -18.23 9.35 0.11
CA ILE A 144 -17.09 9.05 -0.73
C ILE A 144 -16.09 8.12 -0.02
N PHE A 145 -15.33 7.37 -0.80
CA PHE A 145 -14.23 6.55 -0.32
C PHE A 145 -12.94 7.02 -0.98
N VAL A 146 -11.91 7.26 -0.17
CA VAL A 146 -10.56 7.57 -0.64
C VAL A 146 -9.72 6.32 -0.42
N SER A 147 -9.34 5.68 -1.51
CA SER A 147 -8.43 4.53 -1.48
C SER A 147 -6.97 4.99 -1.50
N GLY A 148 -6.07 4.15 -1.03
CA GLY A 148 -4.64 4.43 -1.05
C GLY A 148 -3.87 3.54 -0.08
N SER A 149 -2.57 3.78 -0.01
CA SER A 149 -1.67 3.12 0.93
C SER A 149 -1.00 4.17 1.82
N PRO A 150 -1.72 4.75 2.78
CA PRO A 150 -1.15 5.75 3.68
C PRO A 150 -0.05 5.11 4.53
N GLY A 151 0.99 5.88 4.87
CA GLY A 151 2.09 5.39 5.68
C GLY A 151 1.64 5.05 7.09
N LYS A 152 1.09 6.02 7.82
CA LYS A 152 0.60 5.89 9.20
C LYS A 152 -0.50 6.90 9.48
N THR A 153 -1.50 6.50 10.26
CA THR A 153 -2.47 7.42 10.85
C THR A 153 -2.60 7.14 12.34
N ASP A 154 -2.55 8.18 13.17
CA ASP A 154 -2.66 8.08 14.64
C ASP A 154 -4.00 8.65 15.12
N ARG A 155 -5.09 8.36 14.42
CA ARG A 155 -6.43 8.91 14.72
C ARG A 155 -7.14 8.21 15.89
N GLN A 156 -6.63 7.07 16.34
CA GLN A 156 -7.23 6.25 17.40
C GLN A 156 -6.22 6.06 18.54
N LEU A 157 -5.70 7.15 19.06
CA LEU A 157 -4.85 7.14 20.24
C LEU A 157 -5.69 7.22 21.51
N THR A 158 -5.26 6.51 22.55
CA THR A 158 -5.78 6.71 23.91
C THR A 158 -5.33 8.07 24.44
N LEU A 159 -6.00 8.55 25.50
CA LEU A 159 -5.61 9.80 26.15
C LEU A 159 -4.15 9.76 26.65
N ASP A 160 -3.71 8.63 27.17
CA ASP A 160 -2.35 8.45 27.69
C ASP A 160 -1.31 8.49 26.56
N GLU A 161 -1.58 7.84 25.42
CA GLU A 161 -0.72 7.90 24.24
C GLU A 161 -0.64 9.32 23.67
N MET A 162 -1.77 10.04 23.58
CA MET A 162 -1.77 11.43 23.13
C MET A 162 -0.98 12.33 24.09
N THR A 163 -1.10 12.11 25.39
CA THR A 163 -0.36 12.86 26.42
C THR A 163 1.15 12.61 26.29
N ASP A 164 1.56 11.35 26.15
CA ASP A 164 2.97 10.99 25.94
C ASP A 164 3.51 11.59 24.62
N MET A 165 2.75 11.53 23.56
CA MET A 165 3.13 12.13 22.29
C MET A 165 3.32 13.65 22.40
N ARG A 166 2.40 14.36 23.06
CA ARG A 166 2.48 15.82 23.25
C ARG A 166 3.63 16.23 24.17
N ASP A 167 3.80 15.55 25.30
CA ASP A 167 4.65 16.03 26.39
C ASP A 167 6.09 15.50 26.31
N ARG A 168 6.31 14.37 25.62
CA ARG A 168 7.61 13.73 25.50
C ARG A 168 8.09 13.57 24.07
N TYR A 169 7.30 12.87 23.23
CA TYR A 169 7.76 12.47 21.89
C TYR A 169 7.96 13.65 20.95
N LEU A 170 6.94 14.49 20.79
CA LEU A 170 7.02 15.66 19.90
C LEU A 170 8.09 16.67 20.31
N PRO A 171 8.24 17.05 21.59
CA PRO A 171 9.34 17.92 22.00
C PRO A 171 10.72 17.31 21.73
N TYR A 172 10.90 16.02 21.91
CA TYR A 172 12.15 15.33 21.59
C TYR A 172 12.47 15.41 20.09
N VAL A 173 11.50 15.06 19.23
CA VAL A 173 11.67 15.09 17.78
C VAL A 173 11.96 16.50 17.27
N LEU A 174 11.20 17.51 17.74
CA LEU A 174 11.43 18.90 17.38
C LEU A 174 12.83 19.38 17.78
N ASN A 175 13.27 19.05 19.00
CA ASN A 175 14.64 19.40 19.43
C ASN A 175 15.72 18.72 18.58
N MET A 176 15.46 17.55 18.03
CA MET A 176 16.39 16.85 17.15
C MET A 176 16.52 17.56 15.79
N PHE A 177 15.40 18.08 15.26
CA PHE A 177 15.40 18.80 13.96
C PHE A 177 15.90 20.25 14.05
N TYR A 178 15.82 20.90 15.21
CA TYR A 178 16.26 22.28 15.40
C TYR A 178 17.71 22.43 15.94
N ARG A 179 18.44 21.32 16.05
CA ARG A 179 19.87 21.29 16.37
C ARG A 179 20.72 21.15 15.11
#